data_6ff3d52c864233751ddb39966cc89e8f
#
_entry.id   6ff3d52c864233751ddb39966cc89e8f
#
_cell.length_a   1.000
_cell.length_b   1.000
_cell.length_c   1.000
_cell.angle_alpha   90.00
_cell.angle_beta   90.00
_cell.angle_gamma   90.00
#
_symmetry.space_group_name_H-M   'P 1'
#
loop_
_entity.id
_entity.type
_entity.pdbx_description
1 polymer ?
#
loop_
_entity_poly.entity_id
_entity_poly.type
_entity_poly.pdbx_seq_one_letter_code
_entity_poly.pdbx_strand_id
1 'polypeptide(L)'
;SSAASDVYKRQREHRLKKKEYLALLENASVEEHVHAATLADKERRRIYGTEVFIRGLIEVGNICRNNCYYCGIRASNGKCVRYTLTDKQILACCREGHEIGFRSFVLQGGEGAFPVERVIRIVSEIRGEFPDCAITLSLGEYERDEYEKMFNAGANRYLLRHETADEKHYGLLHPGEMSYKHRVQCLESLREVGFTVGCGFMVGSPFQTLENISSDLKFIEEFSPEMCGIGPFIPQKDTPFGGFRAGSADLTCFLLSLIRLRK
;
A
#
# COMPACT_ATOMS: atom_id res chain seq x y z
N SER A 1 -8.05 -27.68 15.22
CA SER A 1 -9.18 -26.73 15.08
C SER A 1 -9.48 -26.50 13.61
N SER A 2 -10.61 -25.90 13.27
CA SER A 2 -10.93 -25.57 11.87
C SER A 2 -9.97 -24.50 11.34
N ALA A 3 -9.55 -23.56 12.19
CA ALA A 3 -8.60 -22.51 11.83
C ALA A 3 -7.21 -23.06 11.46
N ALA A 4 -6.69 -24.08 12.18
CA ALA A 4 -5.46 -24.74 11.78
C ALA A 4 -5.58 -25.40 10.39
N SER A 5 -6.72 -26.03 10.10
CA SER A 5 -7.02 -26.60 8.78
C SER A 5 -7.02 -25.51 7.70
N ASP A 6 -7.54 -24.31 7.98
CA ASP A 6 -7.60 -23.20 7.01
C ASP A 6 -6.21 -22.58 6.76
N VAL A 7 -5.32 -22.52 7.77
CA VAL A 7 -3.92 -22.09 7.57
C VAL A 7 -3.19 -23.10 6.65
N TYR A 8 -3.34 -24.40 6.90
CA TYR A 8 -2.75 -25.44 6.02
C TYR A 8 -3.34 -25.41 4.62
N LYS A 9 -4.67 -25.23 4.51
CA LYS A 9 -5.33 -25.07 3.22
C LYS A 9 -4.79 -23.85 2.48
N ARG A 10 -4.62 -22.70 3.17
CA ARG A 10 -4.03 -21.49 2.61
C ARG A 10 -2.63 -21.73 2.05
N GLN A 11 -1.79 -22.44 2.79
CA GLN A 11 -0.44 -22.79 2.35
C GLN A 11 -0.43 -23.70 1.11
N ARG A 12 -1.33 -24.70 1.05
CA ARG A 12 -1.35 -25.71 0.00
C ARG A 12 -2.06 -25.24 -1.26
N GLU A 13 -3.22 -24.59 -1.11
CA GLU A 13 -4.10 -24.20 -2.22
C GLU A 13 -3.92 -22.74 -2.62
N HIS A 14 -3.27 -21.94 -1.78
CA HIS A 14 -3.03 -20.51 -1.96
C HIS A 14 -4.32 -19.65 -2.08
N ARG A 15 -5.49 -20.27 -1.85
CA ARG A 15 -6.82 -19.66 -1.98
C ARG A 15 -7.73 -20.10 -0.85
N LEU A 16 -8.52 -19.15 -0.33
CA LEU A 16 -9.61 -19.41 0.58
C LEU A 16 -10.88 -18.71 0.09
N LYS A 17 -12.04 -19.26 0.43
CA LYS A 17 -13.30 -18.52 0.25
C LYS A 17 -13.38 -17.41 1.30
N LYS A 18 -14.11 -16.32 1.00
CA LYS A 18 -14.29 -15.20 1.95
C LYS A 18 -14.76 -15.69 3.32
N LYS A 19 -15.73 -16.63 3.38
CA LYS A 19 -16.21 -17.22 4.64
C LYS A 19 -15.15 -18.01 5.42
N GLU A 20 -14.18 -18.61 4.73
CA GLU A 20 -13.08 -19.35 5.37
C GLU A 20 -12.06 -18.35 5.95
N TYR A 21 -11.79 -17.23 5.28
CA TYR A 21 -11.03 -16.13 5.86
C TYR A 21 -11.71 -15.57 7.12
N LEU A 22 -13.03 -15.34 7.07
CA LEU A 22 -13.78 -14.85 8.23
C LEU A 22 -13.69 -15.82 9.41
N ALA A 23 -13.95 -17.10 9.17
CA ALA A 23 -13.87 -18.14 10.21
C ALA A 23 -12.46 -18.25 10.82
N LEU A 24 -11.43 -18.11 9.98
CA LEU A 24 -10.03 -18.07 10.42
C LEU A 24 -9.76 -16.87 11.33
N LEU A 25 -10.20 -15.67 10.91
CA LEU A 25 -10.02 -14.44 11.70
C LEU A 25 -10.75 -14.43 13.04
N GLU A 26 -11.93 -15.07 13.09
CA GLU A 26 -12.75 -15.17 14.32
C GLU A 26 -12.20 -16.18 15.33
N ASN A 27 -11.56 -17.25 14.86
CA ASN A 27 -11.27 -18.42 15.70
C ASN A 27 -9.78 -18.77 15.83
N ALA A 28 -8.88 -18.06 15.14
CA ALA A 28 -7.46 -18.38 15.21
C ALA A 28 -6.89 -18.12 16.61
N SER A 29 -6.27 -19.14 17.18
CA SER A 29 -5.55 -19.06 18.46
C SER A 29 -4.17 -18.40 18.28
N VAL A 30 -3.50 -18.08 19.39
CA VAL A 30 -2.13 -17.56 19.37
C VAL A 30 -1.16 -18.55 18.70
N GLU A 31 -1.36 -19.86 18.96
CA GLU A 31 -0.54 -20.91 18.36
C GLU A 31 -0.70 -20.94 16.83
N GLU A 32 -1.89 -20.67 16.32
CA GLU A 32 -2.16 -20.60 14.87
C GLU A 32 -1.56 -19.35 14.25
N HIS A 33 -1.52 -18.22 14.97
CA HIS A 33 -0.78 -17.03 14.54
C HIS A 33 0.72 -17.32 14.42
N VAL A 34 1.32 -17.96 15.41
CA VAL A 34 2.73 -18.36 15.41
C VAL A 34 3.01 -19.37 14.28
N HIS A 35 2.11 -20.31 14.07
CA HIS A 35 2.23 -21.29 13.00
C HIS A 35 2.19 -20.62 11.62
N ALA A 36 1.24 -19.74 11.36
CA ALA A 36 1.16 -18.97 10.13
C ALA A 36 2.43 -18.14 9.88
N ALA A 37 2.96 -17.48 10.92
CA ALA A 37 4.19 -16.71 10.84
C ALA A 37 5.41 -17.59 10.49
N THR A 38 5.49 -18.79 11.09
CA THR A 38 6.56 -19.76 10.81
C THR A 38 6.53 -20.22 9.35
N LEU A 39 5.35 -20.55 8.83
CA LEU A 39 5.17 -20.94 7.43
C LEU A 39 5.50 -19.79 6.48
N ALA A 40 5.07 -18.58 6.81
CA ALA A 40 5.34 -17.37 6.02
C ALA A 40 6.84 -17.04 5.98
N ASP A 41 7.56 -17.18 7.11
CA ASP A 41 9.02 -16.99 7.12
C ASP A 41 9.75 -18.06 6.31
N LYS A 42 9.31 -19.32 6.39
CA LYS A 42 9.87 -20.40 5.56
C LYS A 42 9.70 -20.08 4.07
N GLU A 43 8.53 -19.62 3.65
CA GLU A 43 8.27 -19.24 2.26
C GLU A 43 9.08 -18.01 1.83
N ARG A 44 9.20 -17.00 2.71
CA ARG A 44 10.06 -15.84 2.47
C ARG A 44 11.52 -16.26 2.26
N ARG A 45 12.05 -17.12 3.15
CA ARG A 45 13.44 -17.62 3.05
C ARG A 45 13.68 -18.45 1.81
N ARG A 46 12.69 -19.21 1.37
CA ARG A 46 12.78 -20.00 0.12
C ARG A 46 12.97 -19.11 -1.11
N ILE A 47 12.31 -17.92 -1.14
CA ILE A 47 12.31 -17.03 -2.31
C ILE A 47 13.45 -16.00 -2.22
N TYR A 48 13.66 -15.42 -1.04
CA TYR A 48 14.52 -14.24 -0.83
C TYR A 48 15.73 -14.50 0.10
N GLY A 49 15.90 -15.72 0.59
CA GLY A 49 16.95 -16.00 1.57
C GLY A 49 16.73 -15.23 2.88
N THR A 50 17.81 -14.67 3.42
CA THR A 50 17.80 -13.86 4.65
C THR A 50 17.80 -12.36 4.37
N GLU A 51 17.83 -11.97 3.10
CA GLU A 51 17.95 -10.56 2.70
C GLU A 51 16.68 -9.76 3.00
N VAL A 52 16.87 -8.48 3.31
CA VAL A 52 15.82 -7.46 3.46
C VAL A 52 16.06 -6.37 2.44
N PHE A 53 15.10 -6.18 1.54
CA PHE A 53 15.19 -5.15 0.52
C PHE A 53 14.84 -3.78 1.09
N ILE A 54 15.81 -2.86 1.08
CA ILE A 54 15.63 -1.49 1.53
C ILE A 54 15.29 -0.60 0.33
N ARG A 55 14.36 0.35 0.55
CA ARG A 55 13.94 1.33 -0.45
C ARG A 55 14.17 2.73 0.09
N GLY A 56 14.74 3.62 -0.74
CA GLY A 56 14.84 5.04 -0.44
C GLY A 56 13.47 5.70 -0.59
N LEU A 57 12.82 6.02 0.52
CA LEU A 57 11.56 6.77 0.50
C LEU A 57 11.86 8.27 0.48
N ILE A 58 11.31 8.96 -0.51
CA ILE A 58 11.39 10.41 -0.66
C ILE A 58 9.96 10.97 -0.58
N GLU A 59 9.64 11.61 0.53
CA GLU A 59 8.36 12.32 0.68
C GLU A 59 8.45 13.66 -0.04
N VAL A 60 8.02 13.66 -1.30
CA VAL A 60 8.17 14.80 -2.23
C VAL A 60 7.35 16.02 -1.86
N GLY A 61 6.32 15.84 -1.06
CA GLY A 61 5.49 16.92 -0.53
C GLY A 61 4.23 16.39 0.16
N ASN A 62 3.65 17.24 1.01
CA ASN A 62 2.48 16.90 1.82
C ASN A 62 1.24 17.76 1.49
N ILE A 63 1.24 18.46 0.37
CA ILE A 63 0.04 19.09 -0.17
C ILE A 63 -0.84 17.98 -0.75
N CYS A 64 -2.12 17.93 -0.34
CA CYS A 64 -3.05 16.91 -0.81
C CYS A 64 -4.41 17.57 -1.10
N ARG A 65 -5.07 17.16 -2.19
CA ARG A 65 -6.42 17.64 -2.54
C ARG A 65 -7.51 16.93 -1.75
N ASN A 66 -7.22 15.72 -1.21
CA ASN A 66 -8.21 14.86 -0.57
C ASN A 66 -8.40 15.17 0.92
N ASN A 67 -9.58 14.80 1.43
CA ASN A 67 -9.98 14.99 2.81
C ASN A 67 -10.23 13.67 3.57
N CYS A 68 -9.45 12.62 3.30
CA CYS A 68 -9.55 11.34 3.99
C CYS A 68 -9.58 11.54 5.50
N TYR A 69 -10.53 10.90 6.20
CA TYR A 69 -10.81 11.19 7.61
C TYR A 69 -9.72 10.72 8.58
N TYR A 70 -8.82 9.87 8.14
CA TYR A 70 -7.70 9.31 8.90
C TYR A 70 -6.36 10.01 8.64
N CYS A 71 -6.25 10.83 7.58
CA CYS A 71 -4.96 11.28 7.07
C CYS A 71 -4.52 12.63 7.65
N GLY A 72 -3.33 12.68 8.25
CA GLY A 72 -2.76 13.90 8.83
C GLY A 72 -2.47 15.01 7.82
N ILE A 73 -2.24 14.65 6.54
CA ILE A 73 -2.00 15.62 5.46
C ILE A 73 -3.26 15.94 4.64
N ARG A 74 -4.46 15.59 5.13
CA ARG A 74 -5.73 15.94 4.47
C ARG A 74 -5.83 17.44 4.19
N ALA A 75 -6.50 17.84 3.09
CA ALA A 75 -6.56 19.23 2.62
C ALA A 75 -7.03 20.21 3.69
N SER A 76 -8.05 19.85 4.46
CA SER A 76 -8.64 20.71 5.50
C SER A 76 -7.87 20.74 6.83
N ASN A 77 -6.74 20.03 6.98
CA ASN A 77 -5.92 20.11 8.18
C ASN A 77 -5.06 21.40 8.15
N GLY A 78 -5.59 22.49 8.68
CA GLY A 78 -4.92 23.80 8.77
C GLY A 78 -3.73 23.83 9.74
N LYS A 79 -3.53 22.80 10.58
CA LYS A 79 -2.40 22.71 11.51
C LYS A 79 -1.20 21.98 10.90
N CYS A 80 -1.37 21.37 9.74
CA CYS A 80 -0.28 20.68 9.04
C CYS A 80 0.62 21.70 8.33
N VAL A 81 1.89 21.76 8.73
CA VAL A 81 2.89 22.57 8.01
C VAL A 81 3.11 21.96 6.63
N ARG A 82 2.83 22.76 5.58
CA ARG A 82 2.88 22.32 4.19
C ARG A 82 4.26 22.56 3.58
N TYR A 83 4.72 21.60 2.80
CA TYR A 83 5.95 21.71 2.02
C TYR A 83 5.84 20.97 0.69
N THR A 84 6.74 21.32 -0.21
CA THR A 84 6.98 20.61 -1.46
C THR A 84 8.46 20.68 -1.77
N LEU A 85 9.11 19.54 -2.01
CA LEU A 85 10.50 19.51 -2.42
C LEU A 85 10.66 20.04 -3.85
N THR A 86 11.75 20.74 -4.10
CA THR A 86 12.16 21.09 -5.46
C THR A 86 12.73 19.86 -6.20
N ASP A 87 12.72 19.89 -7.53
CA ASP A 87 13.28 18.81 -8.35
C ASP A 87 14.77 18.55 -7.98
N LYS A 88 15.53 19.62 -7.73
CA LYS A 88 16.93 19.53 -7.27
C LYS A 88 17.07 18.78 -5.92
N GLN A 89 16.16 19.02 -4.98
CA GLN A 89 16.19 18.32 -3.68
C GLN A 89 15.85 16.84 -3.84
N ILE A 90 14.86 16.51 -4.69
CA ILE A 90 14.50 15.11 -4.99
C ILE A 90 15.69 14.37 -5.61
N LEU A 91 16.35 14.96 -6.59
CA LEU A 91 17.54 14.38 -7.21
C LEU A 91 18.73 14.26 -6.24
N ALA A 92 18.92 15.24 -5.36
CA ALA A 92 19.93 15.15 -4.31
C ALA A 92 19.69 13.96 -3.39
N CYS A 93 18.43 13.74 -2.94
CA CYS A 93 18.08 12.55 -2.15
C CYS A 93 18.36 11.23 -2.92
N CYS A 94 18.09 11.20 -4.23
CA CYS A 94 18.42 10.04 -5.05
C CYS A 94 19.94 9.78 -5.12
N ARG A 95 20.76 10.83 -5.30
CA ARG A 95 22.23 10.71 -5.31
C ARG A 95 22.77 10.18 -4.00
N GLU A 96 22.42 10.81 -2.89
CA GLU A 96 22.81 10.38 -1.55
C GLU A 96 22.38 8.92 -1.29
N GLY A 97 21.13 8.57 -1.64
CA GLY A 97 20.63 7.19 -1.51
C GLY A 97 21.40 6.21 -2.38
N HIS A 98 21.72 6.56 -3.62
CA HIS A 98 22.48 5.71 -4.54
C HIS A 98 23.92 5.48 -4.05
N GLU A 99 24.60 6.52 -3.54
CA GLU A 99 25.96 6.44 -2.97
C GLU A 99 26.03 5.47 -1.78
N ILE A 100 25.01 5.44 -0.93
CA ILE A 100 24.94 4.48 0.19
C ILE A 100 24.34 3.12 -0.17
N GLY A 101 24.11 2.86 -1.46
CA GLY A 101 23.77 1.54 -2.00
C GLY A 101 22.31 1.30 -2.28
N PHE A 102 21.40 2.28 -2.18
CA PHE A 102 20.00 2.09 -2.58
C PHE A 102 19.89 1.91 -4.10
N ARG A 103 19.02 0.96 -4.50
CA ARG A 103 18.70 0.67 -5.91
C ARG A 103 17.20 0.67 -6.16
N SER A 104 16.44 1.29 -5.25
CA SER A 104 15.00 1.46 -5.38
C SER A 104 14.59 2.74 -4.67
N PHE A 105 13.96 3.66 -5.39
CA PHE A 105 13.41 4.90 -4.86
C PHE A 105 11.90 4.89 -4.90
N VAL A 106 11.28 5.46 -3.87
CA VAL A 106 9.83 5.65 -3.79
C VAL A 106 9.56 7.14 -3.67
N LEU A 107 8.92 7.71 -4.68
CA LEU A 107 8.41 9.09 -4.63
C LEU A 107 7.00 9.06 -4.06
N GLN A 108 6.83 9.52 -2.83
CA GLN A 108 5.55 9.55 -2.14
C GLN A 108 5.12 10.98 -1.85
N GLY A 109 3.84 11.27 -1.98
CA GLY A 109 3.31 12.60 -1.67
C GLY A 109 1.80 12.62 -1.55
N GLY A 110 1.28 13.80 -1.22
CA GLY A 110 -0.16 14.05 -1.25
C GLY A 110 -0.69 14.02 -2.69
N GLU A 111 -1.92 13.55 -2.85
CA GLU A 111 -2.58 13.46 -4.16
C GLU A 111 -2.92 14.84 -4.71
N GLY A 112 -2.61 15.06 -5.99
CA GLY A 112 -2.86 16.32 -6.71
C GLY A 112 -1.86 17.45 -6.43
N ALA A 113 -0.81 17.21 -5.63
CA ALA A 113 0.24 18.20 -5.38
C ALA A 113 1.21 18.37 -6.56
N PHE A 114 1.30 17.36 -7.41
CA PHE A 114 2.22 17.34 -8.54
C PHE A 114 1.44 17.24 -9.85
N PRO A 115 1.56 18.26 -10.74
CA PRO A 115 1.13 18.12 -12.13
C PRO A 115 1.85 16.97 -12.81
N VAL A 116 1.16 16.26 -13.69
CA VAL A 116 1.70 15.06 -14.35
C VAL A 116 3.00 15.35 -15.12
N GLU A 117 3.09 16.52 -15.74
CA GLU A 117 4.29 16.96 -16.49
C GLU A 117 5.52 17.08 -15.59
N ARG A 118 5.32 17.49 -14.35
CA ARG A 118 6.40 17.54 -13.36
C ARG A 118 6.85 16.14 -12.95
N VAL A 119 5.90 15.23 -12.74
CA VAL A 119 6.22 13.83 -12.41
C VAL A 119 7.02 13.19 -13.55
N ILE A 120 6.57 13.36 -14.79
CA ILE A 120 7.25 12.84 -15.99
C ILE A 120 8.70 13.36 -16.06
N ARG A 121 8.89 14.67 -15.88
CA ARG A 121 10.24 15.28 -15.93
C ARG A 121 11.16 14.70 -14.85
N ILE A 122 10.70 14.67 -13.58
CA ILE A 122 11.50 14.14 -12.47
C ILE A 122 11.84 12.66 -12.68
N VAL A 123 10.86 11.85 -13.10
CA VAL A 123 11.07 10.43 -13.38
C VAL A 123 12.09 10.24 -14.50
N SER A 124 12.01 11.03 -15.59
CA SER A 124 12.96 10.96 -16.69
C SER A 124 14.38 11.34 -16.26
N GLU A 125 14.53 12.37 -15.41
CA GLU A 125 15.83 12.78 -14.86
C GLU A 125 16.42 11.70 -13.95
N ILE A 126 15.62 11.12 -13.04
CA ILE A 126 16.06 10.01 -12.18
C ILE A 126 16.44 8.78 -13.03
N ARG A 127 15.64 8.44 -14.05
CA ARG A 127 15.93 7.30 -14.92
C ARG A 127 17.20 7.50 -15.73
N GLY A 128 17.45 8.73 -16.20
CA GLY A 128 18.66 9.09 -16.94
C GLY A 128 19.92 8.99 -16.09
N GLU A 129 19.86 9.43 -14.82
CA GLU A 129 21.00 9.43 -13.91
C GLU A 129 21.22 8.06 -13.23
N PHE A 130 20.13 7.30 -12.95
CA PHE A 130 20.16 6.01 -12.25
C PHE A 130 19.42 4.93 -13.03
N PRO A 131 19.97 4.45 -14.17
CA PRO A 131 19.30 3.48 -15.03
C PRO A 131 19.09 2.11 -14.37
N ASP A 132 19.88 1.77 -13.37
CA ASP A 132 19.83 0.52 -12.61
C ASP A 132 18.81 0.54 -11.45
N CYS A 133 18.23 1.69 -11.13
CA CYS A 133 17.32 1.84 -10.00
C CYS A 133 15.87 1.57 -10.38
N ALA A 134 15.12 0.95 -9.46
CA ALA A 134 13.67 0.89 -9.55
C ALA A 134 13.05 2.21 -9.06
N ILE A 135 12.11 2.75 -9.83
CA ILE A 135 11.38 3.98 -9.49
C ILE A 135 9.92 3.60 -9.20
N THR A 136 9.51 3.82 -7.95
CA THR A 136 8.14 3.61 -7.49
C THR A 136 7.45 4.96 -7.30
N LEU A 137 6.25 5.11 -7.81
CA LEU A 137 5.38 6.25 -7.53
C LEU A 137 4.31 5.90 -6.52
N SER A 138 3.98 6.81 -5.62
CA SER A 138 2.88 6.73 -4.66
C SER A 138 2.29 8.14 -4.48
N LEU A 139 1.61 8.62 -5.52
CA LEU A 139 1.17 10.02 -5.67
C LEU A 139 -0.35 10.16 -5.82
N GLY A 140 -1.12 9.09 -5.55
CA GLY A 140 -2.57 9.06 -5.62
C GLY A 140 -3.12 8.63 -6.98
N GLU A 141 -4.31 9.13 -7.31
CA GLU A 141 -5.06 8.76 -8.50
C GLU A 141 -4.77 9.72 -9.67
N TYR A 142 -4.60 9.12 -10.86
CA TYR A 142 -4.45 9.81 -12.14
C TYR A 142 -5.28 9.08 -13.19
N GLU A 143 -5.45 9.71 -14.36
CA GLU A 143 -6.08 9.08 -15.51
C GLU A 143 -5.14 8.06 -16.17
N ARG A 144 -5.72 7.10 -16.90
CA ARG A 144 -4.95 6.01 -17.53
C ARG A 144 -3.84 6.50 -18.44
N ASP A 145 -4.10 7.54 -19.26
CA ASP A 145 -3.10 8.12 -20.17
C ASP A 145 -1.97 8.85 -19.42
N GLU A 146 -2.26 9.39 -18.23
CA GLU A 146 -1.26 10.00 -17.37
C GLU A 146 -0.35 8.92 -16.74
N TYR A 147 -0.90 7.79 -16.31
CA TYR A 147 -0.11 6.62 -15.88
C TYR A 147 0.80 6.11 -17.00
N GLU A 148 0.30 6.02 -18.24
CA GLU A 148 1.08 5.60 -19.40
C GLU A 148 2.27 6.54 -19.67
N LYS A 149 2.06 7.85 -19.58
CA LYS A 149 3.13 8.84 -19.71
C LYS A 149 4.19 8.69 -18.61
N MET A 150 3.78 8.46 -17.34
CA MET A 150 4.70 8.23 -16.23
C MET A 150 5.51 6.93 -16.40
N PHE A 151 4.86 5.87 -16.89
CA PHE A 151 5.51 4.59 -17.19
C PHE A 151 6.56 4.75 -18.31
N ASN A 152 6.19 5.39 -19.39
CA ASN A 152 7.07 5.67 -20.53
C ASN A 152 8.25 6.59 -20.16
N ALA A 153 8.08 7.46 -19.16
CA ALA A 153 9.16 8.27 -18.60
C ALA A 153 10.19 7.46 -17.80
N GLY A 154 9.86 6.22 -17.42
CA GLY A 154 10.77 5.31 -16.75
C GLY A 154 10.38 4.88 -15.35
N ALA A 155 9.22 5.30 -14.81
CA ALA A 155 8.67 4.71 -13.59
C ALA A 155 8.21 3.28 -13.88
N ASN A 156 8.59 2.33 -13.03
CA ASN A 156 8.27 0.92 -13.25
C ASN A 156 7.41 0.29 -12.15
N ARG A 157 7.18 0.99 -11.05
CA ARG A 157 6.32 0.54 -9.96
C ARG A 157 5.36 1.63 -9.52
N TYR A 158 4.17 1.24 -9.11
CA TYR A 158 3.18 2.15 -8.54
C TYR A 158 2.53 1.55 -7.30
N LEU A 159 2.50 2.29 -6.20
CA LEU A 159 1.80 1.90 -4.98
C LEU A 159 0.55 2.77 -4.82
N LEU A 160 -0.61 2.13 -4.90
CA LEU A 160 -1.91 2.76 -4.66
C LEU A 160 -2.73 1.88 -3.71
N ARG A 161 -2.83 2.27 -2.46
CA ARG A 161 -3.59 1.50 -1.46
C ARG A 161 -5.09 1.60 -1.76
N HIS A 162 -5.78 0.45 -1.76
CA HIS A 162 -7.24 0.42 -1.89
C HIS A 162 -7.96 0.80 -0.59
N GLU A 163 -7.24 0.81 0.54
CA GLU A 163 -7.61 1.15 1.91
C GLU A 163 -8.66 0.22 2.53
N THR A 164 -9.60 -0.29 1.78
CA THR A 164 -10.55 -1.36 2.10
C THR A 164 -11.20 -1.85 0.81
N ALA A 165 -11.52 -3.14 0.72
CA ALA A 165 -12.25 -3.75 -0.39
C ALA A 165 -13.78 -3.77 -0.20
N ASP A 166 -14.27 -3.03 0.78
CA ASP A 166 -15.70 -2.85 1.04
C ASP A 166 -16.12 -1.41 0.75
N GLU A 167 -17.00 -1.22 -0.24
CA GLU A 167 -17.43 0.10 -0.70
C GLU A 167 -18.13 0.92 0.41
N LYS A 168 -18.89 0.25 1.30
CA LYS A 168 -19.56 0.95 2.42
C LYS A 168 -18.55 1.43 3.42
N HIS A 169 -17.59 0.57 3.80
CA HIS A 169 -16.51 0.95 4.69
C HIS A 169 -15.61 2.03 4.07
N TYR A 170 -15.34 1.97 2.75
CA TYR A 170 -14.61 3.02 2.04
C TYR A 170 -15.28 4.39 2.20
N GLY A 171 -16.60 4.45 2.08
CA GLY A 171 -17.37 5.68 2.30
C GLY A 171 -17.38 6.19 3.74
N LEU A 172 -17.09 5.33 4.73
CA LEU A 172 -16.88 5.76 6.13
C LEU A 172 -15.48 6.34 6.38
N LEU A 173 -14.50 6.00 5.54
CA LEU A 173 -13.12 6.47 5.65
C LEU A 173 -12.84 7.74 4.84
N HIS A 174 -13.66 8.02 3.82
CA HIS A 174 -13.44 9.05 2.83
C HIS A 174 -14.67 9.94 2.65
N PRO A 175 -14.49 11.20 2.25
CA PRO A 175 -15.59 12.06 1.88
C PRO A 175 -16.30 11.57 0.60
N GLY A 176 -17.56 11.99 0.41
CA GLY A 176 -18.44 11.44 -0.63
C GLY A 176 -18.01 11.67 -2.08
N GLU A 177 -17.09 12.62 -2.32
CA GLU A 177 -16.50 12.85 -3.63
C GLU A 177 -15.43 11.81 -4.03
N MET A 178 -14.94 11.00 -3.08
CA MET A 178 -13.98 9.93 -3.35
C MET A 178 -14.72 8.61 -3.63
N SER A 179 -14.41 7.98 -4.75
CA SER A 179 -15.08 6.77 -5.21
C SER A 179 -14.22 5.51 -5.03
N TYR A 180 -14.76 4.50 -4.35
CA TYR A 180 -14.15 3.17 -4.28
C TYR A 180 -13.97 2.55 -5.67
N LYS A 181 -14.99 2.66 -6.53
CA LYS A 181 -14.93 2.12 -7.89
C LYS A 181 -13.82 2.76 -8.72
N HIS A 182 -13.66 4.08 -8.61
CA HIS A 182 -12.58 4.80 -9.28
C HIS A 182 -11.20 4.35 -8.75
N ARG A 183 -11.05 4.16 -7.44
CA ARG A 183 -9.83 3.61 -6.82
C ARG A 183 -9.44 2.24 -7.39
N VAL A 184 -10.41 1.34 -7.53
CA VAL A 184 -10.17 0.01 -8.12
C VAL A 184 -9.83 0.13 -9.61
N GLN A 185 -10.54 0.99 -10.36
CA GLN A 185 -10.26 1.24 -11.78
C GLN A 185 -8.84 1.79 -12.00
N CYS A 186 -8.36 2.67 -11.11
CA CYS A 186 -6.98 3.15 -11.17
C CYS A 186 -5.98 1.99 -11.00
N LEU A 187 -6.22 1.06 -10.07
CA LEU A 187 -5.39 -0.13 -9.88
C LEU A 187 -5.37 -1.03 -11.13
N GLU A 188 -6.51 -1.23 -11.77
CA GLU A 188 -6.62 -1.98 -13.02
C GLU A 188 -5.87 -1.27 -14.16
N SER A 189 -6.05 0.04 -14.30
CA SER A 189 -5.35 0.86 -15.30
C SER A 189 -3.82 0.80 -15.13
N LEU A 190 -3.33 0.88 -13.89
CA LEU A 190 -1.90 0.73 -13.59
C LEU A 190 -1.35 -0.61 -14.06
N ARG A 191 -2.10 -1.70 -13.86
CA ARG A 191 -1.72 -3.04 -14.34
C ARG A 191 -1.72 -3.13 -15.86
N GLU A 192 -2.76 -2.61 -16.51
CA GLU A 192 -2.87 -2.61 -17.98
C GLU A 192 -1.75 -1.81 -18.65
N VAL A 193 -1.32 -0.72 -18.04
CA VAL A 193 -0.17 0.09 -18.50
C VAL A 193 1.15 -0.69 -18.37
N GLY A 194 1.25 -1.62 -17.43
CA GLY A 194 2.45 -2.47 -17.25
C GLY A 194 3.26 -2.19 -15.99
N PHE A 195 2.74 -1.39 -15.05
CA PHE A 195 3.40 -1.20 -13.77
C PHE A 195 3.45 -2.49 -12.94
N THR A 196 4.53 -2.65 -12.18
CA THR A 196 4.53 -3.52 -11.00
C THR A 196 3.65 -2.85 -9.95
N VAL A 197 2.45 -3.39 -9.72
CA VAL A 197 1.42 -2.72 -8.92
C VAL A 197 1.46 -3.15 -7.46
N GLY A 198 1.42 -2.15 -6.58
CA GLY A 198 1.22 -2.34 -5.15
C GLY A 198 -0.15 -1.86 -4.69
N CYS A 199 -0.81 -2.64 -3.85
CA CYS A 199 -2.04 -2.24 -3.15
C CYS A 199 -1.90 -2.43 -1.64
N GLY A 200 -2.99 -2.27 -0.89
CA GLY A 200 -3.00 -2.52 0.55
C GLY A 200 -4.13 -1.82 1.27
N PHE A 201 -4.24 -2.07 2.56
CA PHE A 201 -5.29 -1.53 3.40
C PHE A 201 -4.80 -1.23 4.82
N MET A 202 -5.59 -0.50 5.60
CA MET A 202 -5.33 -0.26 7.01
C MET A 202 -5.97 -1.37 7.87
N VAL A 203 -5.26 -1.83 8.90
CA VAL A 203 -5.74 -2.82 9.85
C VAL A 203 -6.24 -2.13 11.11
N GLY A 204 -7.50 -2.39 11.48
CA GLY A 204 -8.14 -1.77 12.65
C GLY A 204 -8.50 -0.29 12.43
N SER A 205 -8.74 0.12 11.19
CA SER A 205 -9.30 1.44 10.91
C SER A 205 -10.70 1.60 11.51
N PRO A 206 -11.17 2.83 11.81
CA PRO A 206 -12.50 3.05 12.34
C PRO A 206 -13.58 2.31 11.54
N PHE A 207 -14.53 1.69 12.26
CA PHE A 207 -15.65 0.92 11.71
C PHE A 207 -15.29 -0.37 10.96
N GLN A 208 -14.01 -0.75 10.88
CA GLN A 208 -13.59 -1.99 10.24
C GLN A 208 -14.08 -3.21 11.02
N THR A 209 -14.69 -4.16 10.32
CA THR A 209 -15.11 -5.46 10.83
C THR A 209 -14.22 -6.58 10.28
N LEU A 210 -14.32 -7.78 10.85
CA LEU A 210 -13.61 -8.96 10.32
C LEU A 210 -14.09 -9.34 8.91
N GLU A 211 -15.36 -9.05 8.58
CA GLU A 211 -15.89 -9.20 7.23
C GLU A 211 -15.22 -8.25 6.23
N ASN A 212 -14.91 -7.01 6.63
CA ASN A 212 -14.15 -6.08 5.79
C ASN A 212 -12.74 -6.63 5.55
N ILE A 213 -12.03 -7.07 6.61
CA ILE A 213 -10.70 -7.68 6.49
C ILE A 213 -10.72 -8.93 5.62
N SER A 214 -11.76 -9.79 5.75
CA SER A 214 -11.89 -10.97 4.88
C SER A 214 -12.12 -10.61 3.42
N SER A 215 -12.79 -9.48 3.15
CA SER A 215 -12.93 -8.92 1.80
C SER A 215 -11.60 -8.39 1.28
N ASP A 216 -10.82 -7.70 2.11
CA ASP A 216 -9.49 -7.19 1.77
C ASP A 216 -8.52 -8.33 1.41
N LEU A 217 -8.50 -9.40 2.20
CA LEU A 217 -7.69 -10.59 1.89
C LEU A 217 -8.13 -11.25 0.58
N LYS A 218 -9.43 -11.31 0.33
CA LYS A 218 -9.98 -11.87 -0.91
C LYS A 218 -9.65 -10.98 -2.12
N PHE A 219 -9.74 -9.67 -1.97
CA PHE A 219 -9.33 -8.71 -2.99
C PHE A 219 -7.84 -8.87 -3.34
N ILE A 220 -6.95 -8.95 -2.34
CA ILE A 220 -5.52 -9.19 -2.57
C ILE A 220 -5.28 -10.52 -3.28
N GLU A 221 -6.05 -11.56 -2.94
CA GLU A 221 -5.95 -12.86 -3.58
C GLU A 221 -6.34 -12.81 -5.06
N GLU A 222 -7.44 -12.11 -5.40
CA GLU A 222 -7.98 -12.01 -6.76
C GLU A 222 -7.20 -11.00 -7.60
N PHE A 223 -6.96 -9.81 -7.07
CA PHE A 223 -6.17 -8.79 -7.74
C PHE A 223 -4.71 -9.21 -7.93
N SER A 224 -4.14 -10.03 -7.06
CA SER A 224 -2.78 -10.56 -7.18
C SER A 224 -1.69 -9.48 -7.36
N PRO A 225 -1.58 -8.49 -6.46
CA PRO A 225 -0.56 -7.45 -6.58
C PRO A 225 0.85 -8.00 -6.35
N GLU A 226 1.84 -7.40 -6.99
CA GLU A 226 3.26 -7.72 -6.79
C GLU A 226 3.82 -7.13 -5.48
N MET A 227 3.20 -6.07 -4.98
CA MET A 227 3.53 -5.46 -3.71
C MET A 227 2.27 -5.32 -2.86
N CYS A 228 2.36 -5.57 -1.56
CA CYS A 228 1.25 -5.36 -0.64
C CYS A 228 1.72 -4.60 0.59
N GLY A 229 1.14 -3.43 0.82
CA GLY A 229 1.44 -2.57 1.96
C GLY A 229 0.27 -2.49 2.93
N ILE A 230 0.30 -3.29 4.01
CA ILE A 230 -0.66 -3.17 5.10
C ILE A 230 0.05 -2.72 6.38
N GLY A 231 -0.67 -2.04 7.24
CA GLY A 231 -0.18 -1.60 8.53
C GLY A 231 -1.34 -1.31 9.49
N PRO A 232 -1.10 -1.29 10.80
CA PRO A 232 -2.11 -0.90 11.76
C PRO A 232 -2.53 0.55 11.52
N PHE A 233 -3.82 0.85 11.71
CA PHE A 233 -4.29 2.22 11.78
C PHE A 233 -3.62 2.94 12.95
N ILE A 234 -3.04 4.09 12.70
CA ILE A 234 -2.44 4.97 13.72
C ILE A 234 -3.22 6.28 13.70
N PRO A 235 -3.98 6.60 14.78
CA PRO A 235 -4.76 7.84 14.82
C PRO A 235 -3.85 9.05 14.69
N GLN A 236 -4.17 9.91 13.74
CA GLN A 236 -3.43 11.16 13.54
C GLN A 236 -4.14 12.30 14.24
N LYS A 237 -3.39 13.02 15.06
CA LYS A 237 -3.88 14.24 15.72
C LYS A 237 -4.43 15.21 14.68
N ASP A 238 -5.45 15.96 15.05
CA ASP A 238 -6.08 16.97 14.19
C ASP A 238 -6.78 16.41 12.94
N THR A 239 -7.21 15.14 13.02
CA THR A 239 -8.07 14.49 12.02
C THR A 239 -9.40 14.08 12.66
N PRO A 240 -10.48 13.85 11.86
CA PRO A 240 -11.72 13.29 12.38
C PRO A 240 -11.54 11.99 13.16
N PHE A 241 -10.56 11.18 12.81
CA PHE A 241 -10.28 9.90 13.48
C PHE A 241 -9.15 9.96 14.52
N GLY A 242 -8.70 11.14 14.88
CA GLY A 242 -7.61 11.32 15.86
C GLY A 242 -7.91 10.82 17.27
N GLY A 243 -9.19 10.67 17.63
CA GLY A 243 -9.62 10.12 18.92
C GLY A 243 -9.94 8.62 18.91
N PHE A 244 -9.83 7.95 17.78
CA PHE A 244 -10.09 6.51 17.68
C PHE A 244 -8.92 5.68 18.22
N ARG A 245 -9.20 4.42 18.58
CA ARG A 245 -8.18 3.46 19.02
C ARG A 245 -7.28 3.08 17.83
N ALA A 246 -6.00 2.91 18.09
CA ALA A 246 -5.05 2.36 17.11
C ALA A 246 -5.36 0.90 16.77
N GLY A 247 -5.03 0.50 15.55
CA GLY A 247 -5.11 -0.88 15.07
C GLY A 247 -4.10 -1.79 15.78
N SER A 248 -4.33 -3.11 15.70
CA SER A 248 -3.49 -4.13 16.32
C SER A 248 -2.29 -4.47 15.44
N ALA A 249 -1.08 -4.39 16.03
CA ALA A 249 0.15 -4.87 15.41
C ALA A 249 0.13 -6.40 15.26
N ASP A 250 -0.34 -7.14 16.27
CA ASP A 250 -0.40 -8.61 16.25
C ASP A 250 -1.33 -9.10 15.13
N LEU A 251 -2.53 -8.51 15.00
CA LEU A 251 -3.42 -8.82 13.89
C LEU A 251 -2.76 -8.49 12.55
N THR A 252 -2.07 -7.35 12.46
CA THR A 252 -1.36 -6.97 11.23
C THR A 252 -0.29 -8.00 10.85
N CYS A 253 0.49 -8.49 11.80
CA CYS A 253 1.50 -9.53 11.58
C CYS A 253 0.87 -10.85 11.11
N PHE A 254 -0.27 -11.23 11.71
CA PHE A 254 -1.01 -12.41 11.28
C PHE A 254 -1.51 -12.27 9.84
N LEU A 255 -2.11 -11.13 9.49
CA LEU A 255 -2.58 -10.86 8.12
C LEU A 255 -1.42 -10.84 7.11
N LEU A 256 -0.26 -10.26 7.46
CA LEU A 256 0.95 -10.32 6.62
C LEU A 256 1.40 -11.76 6.38
N SER A 257 1.29 -12.62 7.40
CA SER A 257 1.62 -14.04 7.28
C SER A 257 0.67 -14.74 6.29
N LEU A 258 -0.64 -14.50 6.39
CA LEU A 258 -1.64 -15.05 5.46
C LEU A 258 -1.43 -14.54 4.02
N ILE A 259 -1.09 -13.26 3.85
CA ILE A 259 -0.79 -12.67 2.53
C ILE A 259 0.48 -13.30 1.94
N ARG A 260 1.50 -13.55 2.75
CA ARG A 260 2.75 -14.19 2.30
C ARG A 260 2.54 -15.63 1.82
N LEU A 261 1.61 -16.36 2.43
CA LEU A 261 1.27 -17.74 2.03
C LEU A 261 0.46 -17.81 0.72
N ARG A 262 0.09 -16.68 0.16
CA ARG A 262 -0.38 -16.57 -1.21
C ARG A 262 0.83 -16.61 -2.14
N LYS A 263 0.80 -17.45 -3.14
CA LYS A 263 1.80 -17.43 -4.20
C LYS A 263 1.57 -16.32 -5.19
#